data_e3d661172a961c3a72aac361211cabf1
#
_entry.id   e3d661172a961c3a72aac361211cabf1
#
_cell.length_a   1.000
_cell.length_b   1.000
_cell.length_c   1.000
_cell.angle_alpha   90.00
_cell.angle_beta   90.00
_cell.angle_gamma   90.00
#
_symmetry.space_group_name_H-M   'P 1'
#
loop_
_entity.id
_entity.type
_entity.pdbx_description
1 polymer ?
#
loop_
_entity_poly.entity_id
_entity_poly.type
_entity_poly.pdbx_seq_one_letter_code
_entity_poly.pdbx_strand_id
1 'polypeptide(L)'
;MTKELHSTIGHHYIVEASGCDPKIIGSVEKVQQILVKAAEIAGSHVWAISFSKFPPNGVSGVVVISESHISTHTWPEMRYGALDIYTCGNSGDPEKAVIYAVEAFGATTSHITEITRGIDEGDAIFYHSFITWEEYLKKEKKDKEGSKPQPGV
;
A
#
# COMPACT_ATOMS: atom_id res chain seq x y z
N MET A 1 11.91 33.96 8.98
CA MET A 1 11.42 33.05 7.94
C MET A 1 12.09 31.69 8.13
N THR A 2 11.44 30.78 8.81
CA THR A 2 11.84 29.38 8.77
C THR A 2 11.55 28.84 7.38
N LYS A 3 12.60 28.53 6.61
CA LYS A 3 12.47 27.67 5.43
C LYS A 3 11.81 26.38 5.92
N GLU A 4 10.58 26.10 5.51
CA GLU A 4 10.07 24.75 5.58
C GLU A 4 10.99 23.87 4.74
N LEU A 5 11.83 23.13 5.42
CA LEU A 5 12.64 22.10 4.78
C LEU A 5 11.66 21.01 4.34
N HIS A 6 11.31 21.02 3.07
CA HIS A 6 10.58 19.91 2.47
C HIS A 6 11.39 18.65 2.67
N SER A 7 10.88 17.73 3.48
CA SER A 7 11.51 16.43 3.67
C SER A 7 11.39 15.63 2.38
N THR A 8 12.51 15.07 1.93
CA THR A 8 12.54 14.11 0.81
C THR A 8 12.21 12.69 1.25
N ILE A 9 12.12 12.46 2.56
CA ILE A 9 11.86 11.14 3.13
C ILE A 9 10.42 10.74 2.86
N GLY A 10 10.25 9.55 2.30
CA GLY A 10 8.97 8.91 2.10
C GLY A 10 9.00 7.44 2.49
N HIS A 11 7.81 6.89 2.74
CA HIS A 11 7.62 5.48 3.05
C HIS A 11 6.91 4.79 1.91
N HIS A 12 7.52 3.75 1.37
CA HIS A 12 6.99 2.97 0.27
C HIS A 12 6.75 1.54 0.73
N TYR A 13 5.51 1.12 0.70
CA TYR A 13 5.08 -0.24 1.02
C TYR A 13 4.83 -1.00 -0.26
N ILE A 14 5.56 -2.09 -0.46
CA ILE A 14 5.35 -3.05 -1.54
C ILE A 14 4.62 -4.24 -0.94
N VAL A 15 3.46 -4.58 -1.50
CA VAL A 15 2.53 -5.54 -0.90
C VAL A 15 2.13 -6.60 -1.91
N GLU A 16 2.32 -7.85 -1.55
CA GLU A 16 1.78 -9.01 -2.23
C GLU A 16 0.58 -9.52 -1.41
N ALA A 17 -0.64 -9.25 -1.87
CA ALA A 17 -1.86 -9.69 -1.22
C ALA A 17 -2.37 -10.99 -1.86
N SER A 18 -2.48 -12.05 -1.09
CA SER A 18 -2.87 -13.37 -1.56
C SER A 18 -4.17 -13.85 -0.91
N GLY A 19 -4.91 -14.70 -1.61
CA GLY A 19 -6.22 -15.19 -1.16
C GLY A 19 -7.30 -14.10 -1.16
N CYS A 20 -7.15 -13.09 -2.01
CA CYS A 20 -8.11 -12.00 -2.17
C CYS A 20 -9.47 -12.48 -2.67
N ASP A 21 -10.51 -11.71 -2.37
CA ASP A 21 -11.85 -11.95 -2.92
C ASP A 21 -11.88 -11.54 -4.41
N PRO A 22 -12.09 -12.51 -5.34
CA PRO A 22 -12.08 -12.21 -6.77
C PRO A 22 -13.22 -11.27 -7.20
N LYS A 23 -14.32 -11.21 -6.46
CA LYS A 23 -15.42 -10.29 -6.73
C LYS A 23 -15.06 -8.85 -6.41
N ILE A 24 -14.18 -8.65 -5.45
CA ILE A 24 -13.68 -7.33 -5.07
C ILE A 24 -12.57 -6.90 -6.03
N ILE A 25 -11.53 -7.69 -6.14
CA ILE A 25 -10.34 -7.32 -6.91
C ILE A 25 -10.54 -7.39 -8.44
N GLY A 26 -11.63 -7.99 -8.90
CA GLY A 26 -12.07 -7.98 -10.30
C GLY A 26 -12.97 -6.80 -10.67
N SER A 27 -13.35 -5.96 -9.71
CA SER A 27 -14.21 -4.80 -9.93
C SER A 27 -13.40 -3.50 -9.97
N VAL A 28 -13.38 -2.84 -11.11
CA VAL A 28 -12.73 -1.53 -11.25
C VAL A 28 -13.26 -0.54 -10.23
N GLU A 29 -14.59 -0.48 -10.05
CA GLU A 29 -15.22 0.45 -9.12
C GLU A 29 -14.81 0.18 -7.66
N LYS A 30 -14.85 -1.08 -7.23
CA LYS A 30 -14.48 -1.45 -5.85
C LYS A 30 -13.01 -1.21 -5.57
N VAL A 31 -12.14 -1.59 -6.49
CA VAL A 31 -10.70 -1.37 -6.34
C VAL A 31 -10.39 0.13 -6.28
N GLN A 32 -11.00 0.93 -7.13
CA GLN A 32 -10.85 2.39 -7.09
C GLN A 32 -11.28 2.97 -5.75
N GLN A 33 -12.44 2.59 -5.24
CA GLN A 33 -12.94 3.04 -3.93
C GLN A 33 -11.98 2.69 -2.80
N ILE A 34 -11.42 1.49 -2.82
CA ILE A 34 -10.46 1.03 -1.81
C ILE A 34 -9.19 1.86 -1.83
N LEU A 35 -8.62 2.11 -3.02
CA LEU A 35 -7.38 2.87 -3.13
C LEU A 35 -7.57 4.36 -2.78
N VAL A 36 -8.70 4.93 -3.14
CA VAL A 36 -9.04 6.32 -2.74
C VAL A 36 -9.19 6.41 -1.22
N LYS A 37 -9.86 5.44 -0.59
CA LYS A 37 -9.99 5.40 0.87
C LYS A 37 -8.63 5.20 1.56
N ALA A 38 -7.76 4.38 1.00
CA ALA A 38 -6.41 4.21 1.50
C ALA A 38 -5.62 5.53 1.45
N ALA A 39 -5.78 6.31 0.38
CA ALA A 39 -5.17 7.64 0.28
C ALA A 39 -5.66 8.60 1.38
N GLU A 40 -6.95 8.60 1.69
CA GLU A 40 -7.52 9.39 2.79
C GLU A 40 -6.94 8.96 4.15
N ILE A 41 -6.86 7.66 4.41
CA ILE A 41 -6.29 7.11 5.67
C ILE A 41 -4.82 7.50 5.80
N ALA A 42 -4.07 7.48 4.69
CA ALA A 42 -2.68 7.93 4.66
C ALA A 42 -2.52 9.46 4.82
N GLY A 43 -3.63 10.20 4.93
CA GLY A 43 -3.61 11.65 5.09
C GLY A 43 -3.22 12.43 3.84
N SER A 44 -3.43 11.84 2.67
CA SER A 44 -2.98 12.38 1.39
C SER A 44 -4.12 12.97 0.57
N HIS A 45 -3.83 14.02 -0.19
CA HIS A 45 -4.76 14.59 -1.16
C HIS A 45 -4.67 13.87 -2.50
N VAL A 46 -5.81 13.47 -3.04
CA VAL A 46 -5.89 12.85 -4.36
C VAL A 46 -5.86 13.93 -5.44
N TRP A 47 -4.90 13.82 -6.36
CA TRP A 47 -4.76 14.73 -7.49
C TRP A 47 -5.28 14.17 -8.80
N ALA A 48 -5.09 12.86 -9.02
CA ALA A 48 -5.55 12.20 -10.24
C ALA A 48 -5.83 10.72 -9.96
N ILE A 49 -6.70 10.16 -10.77
CA ILE A 49 -7.10 8.75 -10.68
C ILE A 49 -7.14 8.18 -12.11
N SER A 50 -6.57 7.00 -12.29
CA SER A 50 -6.67 6.25 -13.52
C SER A 50 -6.82 4.77 -13.23
N PHE A 51 -7.96 4.20 -13.66
CA PHE A 51 -8.27 2.78 -13.48
C PHE A 51 -8.82 2.20 -14.77
N SER A 52 -8.42 0.98 -15.07
CA SER A 52 -8.91 0.26 -16.24
C SER A 52 -8.94 -1.25 -16.00
N LYS A 53 -9.69 -1.93 -16.85
CA LYS A 53 -9.66 -3.39 -16.91
C LYS A 53 -8.30 -3.87 -17.39
N PHE A 54 -7.83 -4.93 -16.78
CA PHE A 54 -6.63 -5.66 -17.16
C PHE A 54 -7.06 -7.07 -17.62
N PRO A 55 -6.88 -7.42 -18.91
CA PRO A 55 -7.35 -8.71 -19.40
C PRO A 55 -6.71 -9.92 -18.68
N PRO A 56 -7.49 -10.99 -18.43
CA PRO A 56 -8.90 -11.16 -18.78
C PRO A 56 -9.88 -10.53 -17.78
N ASN A 57 -9.58 -10.48 -16.49
CA ASN A 57 -10.54 -10.09 -15.45
C ASN A 57 -9.98 -9.14 -14.39
N GLY A 58 -8.73 -8.72 -14.55
CA GLY A 58 -8.03 -7.91 -13.58
C GLY A 58 -8.33 -6.42 -13.66
N VAL A 59 -7.75 -5.69 -12.72
CA VAL A 59 -7.80 -4.24 -12.63
C VAL A 59 -6.39 -3.71 -12.57
N SER A 60 -6.10 -2.68 -13.33
CA SER A 60 -4.89 -1.86 -13.20
C SER A 60 -5.31 -0.46 -12.80
N GLY A 61 -4.68 0.10 -11.80
CA GLY A 61 -5.05 1.43 -11.36
C GLY A 61 -3.98 2.16 -10.57
N VAL A 62 -4.07 3.47 -10.61
CA VAL A 62 -3.23 4.37 -9.84
C VAL A 62 -4.02 5.56 -9.32
N VAL A 63 -3.75 5.90 -8.08
CA VAL A 63 -4.18 7.14 -7.44
C VAL A 63 -2.93 7.99 -7.25
N VAL A 64 -2.86 9.10 -7.95
CA VAL A 64 -1.78 10.08 -7.78
C VAL A 64 -2.15 10.98 -6.62
N ILE A 65 -1.29 11.01 -5.64
CA ILE A 65 -1.41 11.86 -4.46
C ILE A 65 -0.25 12.85 -4.40
N SER A 66 -0.35 13.86 -3.54
CA SER A 66 0.73 14.86 -3.40
C SER A 66 2.08 14.18 -3.24
N GLU A 67 2.98 14.38 -4.21
CA GLU A 67 4.37 13.88 -4.20
C GLU A 67 4.54 12.34 -4.21
N SER A 68 3.45 11.56 -4.38
CA SER A 68 3.50 10.09 -4.34
C SER A 68 2.31 9.44 -5.05
N HIS A 69 2.11 8.15 -4.81
CA HIS A 69 1.07 7.39 -5.47
C HIS A 69 0.68 6.16 -4.66
N ILE A 70 -0.52 5.65 -4.99
CA ILE A 70 -0.99 4.32 -4.61
C ILE A 70 -1.37 3.61 -5.90
N SER A 71 -0.81 2.44 -6.16
CA SER A 71 -1.08 1.70 -7.39
C SER A 71 -1.35 0.22 -7.14
N THR A 72 -2.04 -0.41 -8.07
CA THR A 72 -2.34 -1.84 -8.00
C THR A 72 -2.51 -2.47 -9.37
N HIS A 73 -2.18 -3.75 -9.43
CA HIS A 73 -2.55 -4.67 -10.49
C HIS A 73 -3.15 -5.91 -9.84
N THR A 74 -4.25 -6.40 -10.36
CA THR A 74 -4.94 -7.55 -9.77
C THR A 74 -5.12 -8.70 -10.75
N TRP A 75 -5.09 -9.92 -10.22
CA TRP A 75 -5.32 -11.17 -10.92
C TRP A 75 -6.39 -11.96 -10.16
N PRO A 76 -7.69 -11.69 -10.43
CA PRO A 76 -8.79 -12.35 -9.70
C PRO A 76 -8.80 -13.86 -9.82
N GLU A 77 -8.38 -14.38 -10.98
CA GLU A 77 -8.27 -15.81 -11.24
C GLU A 77 -7.23 -16.52 -10.35
N MET A 78 -6.26 -15.77 -9.86
CA MET A 78 -5.23 -16.25 -8.93
C MET A 78 -5.45 -15.73 -7.50
N ARG A 79 -6.50 -14.96 -7.27
CA ARG A 79 -6.79 -14.29 -6.00
C ARG A 79 -5.61 -13.46 -5.49
N TYR A 80 -4.94 -12.81 -6.43
CA TYR A 80 -3.73 -12.04 -6.15
C TYR A 80 -3.89 -10.57 -6.51
N GLY A 81 -3.43 -9.71 -5.60
CA GLY A 81 -3.28 -8.28 -5.85
C GLY A 81 -1.87 -7.82 -5.52
N ALA A 82 -1.19 -7.24 -6.50
CA ALA A 82 0.04 -6.48 -6.28
C ALA A 82 -0.35 -5.05 -5.96
N LEU A 83 0.14 -4.53 -4.85
CA LEU A 83 -0.22 -3.21 -4.35
C LEU A 83 1.03 -2.49 -3.90
N ASP A 84 1.14 -1.21 -4.23
CA ASP A 84 2.13 -0.36 -3.63
C ASP A 84 1.55 0.98 -3.16
N ILE A 85 1.99 1.39 -1.98
CA ILE A 85 1.60 2.63 -1.33
C ILE A 85 2.89 3.40 -1.03
N TYR A 86 3.07 4.50 -1.73
CA TYR A 86 4.19 5.40 -1.52
C TYR A 86 3.67 6.76 -1.05
N THR A 87 4.05 7.14 0.15
CA THR A 87 3.63 8.40 0.77
C THR A 87 4.83 9.20 1.24
N CYS A 88 4.72 10.51 1.14
CA CYS A 88 5.70 11.47 1.66
C CYS A 88 5.06 12.33 2.75
N GLY A 89 5.88 12.78 3.70
CA GLY A 89 5.43 13.66 4.77
C GLY A 89 5.04 12.93 6.06
N ASN A 90 4.65 13.72 7.05
CA ASN A 90 4.42 13.25 8.43
C ASN A 90 2.93 13.23 8.81
N SER A 91 2.01 13.55 7.89
CA SER A 91 0.57 13.53 8.14
C SER A 91 -0.03 12.19 7.76
N GLY A 92 -0.94 11.69 8.59
CA GLY A 92 -1.63 10.44 8.35
C GLY A 92 -0.86 9.21 8.80
N ASP A 93 -1.37 8.04 8.42
CA ASP A 93 -0.86 6.73 8.84
C ASP A 93 -0.79 5.78 7.64
N PRO A 94 0.36 5.74 6.95
CA PRO A 94 0.52 4.89 5.78
C PRO A 94 0.44 3.39 6.11
N GLU A 95 0.90 2.96 7.28
CA GLU A 95 0.79 1.56 7.70
C GLU A 95 -0.69 1.14 7.85
N LYS A 96 -1.50 1.99 8.46
CA LYS A 96 -2.93 1.77 8.58
C LYS A 96 -3.63 1.72 7.21
N ALA A 97 -3.18 2.53 6.26
CA ALA A 97 -3.67 2.48 4.88
C ALA A 97 -3.35 1.16 4.19
N VAL A 98 -2.15 0.61 4.40
CA VAL A 98 -1.75 -0.72 3.90
C VAL A 98 -2.66 -1.80 4.48
N ILE A 99 -2.82 -1.83 5.79
CA ILE A 99 -3.67 -2.81 6.48
C ILE A 99 -5.12 -2.73 5.98
N TYR A 100 -5.64 -1.51 5.86
CA TYR A 100 -6.98 -1.29 5.31
C TYR A 100 -7.13 -1.87 3.90
N ALA A 101 -6.21 -1.57 3.00
CA ALA A 101 -6.29 -2.03 1.61
C ALA A 101 -6.21 -3.55 1.49
N VAL A 102 -5.31 -4.18 2.24
CA VAL A 102 -5.14 -5.64 2.27
C VAL A 102 -6.41 -6.33 2.80
N GLU A 103 -6.99 -5.83 3.88
CA GLU A 103 -8.25 -6.34 4.42
C GLU A 103 -9.42 -6.11 3.47
N ALA A 104 -9.50 -4.93 2.85
CA ALA A 104 -10.57 -4.60 1.90
C ALA A 104 -10.50 -5.46 0.63
N PHE A 105 -9.31 -5.87 0.20
CA PHE A 105 -9.15 -6.86 -0.88
C PHE A 105 -9.59 -8.27 -0.48
N GLY A 106 -9.88 -8.50 0.78
CA GLY A 106 -10.25 -9.81 1.31
C GLY A 106 -9.08 -10.79 1.40
N ALA A 107 -7.85 -10.29 1.42
CA ALA A 107 -6.65 -11.11 1.47
C ALA A 107 -6.59 -12.00 2.72
N THR A 108 -6.04 -13.18 2.57
CA THR A 108 -5.83 -14.12 3.67
C THR A 108 -4.40 -14.07 4.19
N THR A 109 -3.47 -13.71 3.34
CA THR A 109 -2.07 -13.50 3.67
C THR A 109 -1.52 -12.31 2.89
N SER A 110 -0.52 -11.66 3.43
CA SER A 110 0.20 -10.61 2.74
C SER A 110 1.69 -10.70 3.01
N HIS A 111 2.47 -10.37 2.01
CA HIS A 111 3.91 -10.17 2.12
C HIS A 111 4.19 -8.70 1.90
N ILE A 112 4.83 -8.05 2.86
CA ILE A 112 4.98 -6.61 2.87
C ILE A 112 6.46 -6.25 3.07
N THR A 113 6.94 -5.35 2.22
CA THR A 113 8.25 -4.71 2.40
C THR A 113 8.03 -3.22 2.56
N GLU A 114 8.52 -2.66 3.64
CA GLU A 114 8.57 -1.22 3.87
C GLU A 114 9.93 -0.68 3.44
N ILE A 115 9.91 0.32 2.58
CA ILE A 115 11.09 1.00 2.08
C ILE A 115 11.04 2.46 2.54
N THR A 116 12.06 2.89 3.27
CA THR A 116 12.27 4.31 3.54
C THR A 116 13.11 4.89 2.41
N ARG A 117 12.57 5.87 1.69
CA ARG A 117 13.19 6.48 0.51
C ARG A 117 13.57 7.93 0.75
N GLY A 118 14.44 8.44 -0.08
CA GLY A 118 14.83 9.85 -0.05
C GLY A 118 15.72 10.21 1.14
N ILE A 119 16.52 9.27 1.62
CA ILE A 119 17.45 9.47 2.73
C ILE A 119 18.69 10.18 2.17
N ASP A 120 19.02 11.34 2.74
CA ASP A 120 20.18 12.14 2.39
C ASP A 120 21.01 12.44 3.65
N GLU A 121 22.27 12.11 3.63
CA GLU A 121 23.21 12.37 4.74
C GLU A 121 23.95 13.72 4.61
N GLY A 122 23.50 14.61 3.71
CA GLY A 122 24.00 15.97 3.57
C GLY A 122 24.87 16.21 2.33
N ASP A 123 24.97 15.25 1.44
CA ASP A 123 25.76 15.30 0.20
C ASP A 123 24.91 15.34 -1.09
N ALA A 124 23.58 15.41 -0.94
CA ALA A 124 22.61 15.33 -2.04
C ALA A 124 22.71 14.03 -2.86
N ILE A 125 23.17 12.97 -2.23
CA ILE A 125 23.08 11.60 -2.74
C ILE A 125 22.03 10.87 -1.96
N PHE A 126 21.00 10.41 -2.66
CA PHE A 126 19.81 9.82 -2.03
C PHE A 126 19.84 8.30 -2.12
N TYR A 127 19.42 7.64 -1.04
CA TYR A 127 19.35 6.18 -0.94
C TYR A 127 18.08 5.75 -0.20
N HIS A 128 17.89 4.45 -0.10
CA HIS A 128 16.78 3.85 0.63
C HIS A 128 17.23 2.68 1.50
N SER A 129 16.44 2.41 2.53
CA SER A 129 16.55 1.22 3.38
C SER A 129 15.23 0.46 3.38
N PHE A 130 15.22 -0.79 3.79
CA PHE A 130 14.01 -1.60 3.77
C PHE A 130 13.91 -2.55 4.98
N ILE A 131 12.63 -2.89 5.31
CA ILE A 131 12.27 -3.91 6.28
C ILE A 131 11.18 -4.77 5.64
N THR A 132 11.34 -6.08 5.66
CA THR A 132 10.32 -7.02 5.19
C THR A 132 9.58 -7.64 6.37
N TRP A 133 8.25 -7.72 6.27
CA TRP A 133 7.40 -8.38 7.25
C TRP A 133 6.23 -9.08 6.58
N GLU A 134 5.66 -10.09 7.25
CA GLU A 134 4.55 -10.89 6.77
C GLU A 134 3.36 -10.79 7.74
N GLU A 135 2.15 -10.69 7.18
CA GLU A 135 0.91 -10.73 7.92
C GLU A 135 0.00 -11.86 7.48
N TYR A 136 -0.54 -12.56 8.47
CA TYR A 136 -1.49 -13.65 8.27
C TYR A 136 -2.85 -13.26 8.84
N LEU A 137 -3.63 -12.50 8.10
CA LEU A 137 -4.84 -11.84 8.57
C LEU A 137 -5.93 -12.79 9.10
N LYS A 138 -6.02 -14.02 8.58
CA LYS A 138 -7.03 -14.99 9.04
C LYS A 138 -6.71 -15.62 10.38
N LYS A 139 -5.45 -15.72 10.76
CA LYS A 139 -5.05 -16.28 12.06
C LYS A 139 -5.37 -15.32 13.20
N GLU A 140 -5.21 -14.04 13.00
CA GLU A 140 -5.49 -13.02 14.01
C GLU A 140 -6.97 -12.93 14.40
N LYS A 141 -7.88 -13.29 13.48
CA LYS A 141 -9.32 -13.34 13.76
C LYS A 141 -9.73 -14.56 14.61
N LYS A 142 -8.92 -15.61 14.64
CA LYS A 142 -9.20 -16.83 15.42
C LYS A 142 -8.48 -16.87 16.77
N ASP A 143 -7.30 -16.29 16.85
CA ASP A 143 -6.50 -16.25 18.06
C ASP A 143 -6.51 -14.83 18.61
N LYS A 144 -7.46 -14.55 19.52
CA LYS A 144 -7.53 -13.27 20.24
C LYS A 144 -6.29 -12.97 21.11
N GLU A 145 -5.29 -13.80 21.04
CA GLU A 145 -3.96 -13.66 21.65
C GLU A 145 -2.89 -13.80 20.58
N GLY A 146 -2.96 -12.94 19.55
CA GLY A 146 -2.00 -12.96 18.46
C GLY A 146 -0.68 -12.31 18.83
N SER A 147 0.40 -13.07 18.75
CA SER A 147 1.72 -12.50 18.60
C SER A 147 1.79 -11.72 17.29
N LYS A 148 2.24 -10.47 17.33
CA LYS A 148 2.55 -9.71 16.12
C LYS A 148 3.49 -10.53 15.22
N PRO A 149 3.29 -10.51 13.89
CA PRO A 149 4.24 -11.14 12.98
C PRO A 149 5.63 -10.57 13.24
N GLN A 150 6.61 -11.46 13.29
CA GLN A 150 7.99 -11.01 13.45
C GLN A 150 8.50 -10.43 12.14
N PRO A 151 9.32 -9.37 12.17
CA PRO A 151 9.97 -8.88 10.96
C PRO A 151 10.71 -10.00 10.26
N GLY A 152 10.47 -10.18 8.96
CA GLY A 152 11.21 -11.13 8.13
C GLY A 152 12.69 -10.80 8.13
N VAL A 153 13.51 -11.78 8.26
CA VAL A 153 14.97 -11.64 8.15
C VAL A 153 15.40 -11.70 6.71
#